data_2553a214039fd6c5f63a7a9176a432b0
#
_entry.id   2553a214039fd6c5f63a7a9176a432b0
#
_cell.length_a   1.000
_cell.length_b   1.000
_cell.length_c   1.000
_cell.angle_alpha   90.00
_cell.angle_beta   90.00
_cell.angle_gamma   90.00
#
_symmetry.space_group_name_H-M   'P 1'
#
loop_
_entity.id
_entity.type
_entity.pdbx_description
1 polymer ?
#
loop_
_entity_poly.entity_id
_entity_poly.type
_entity_poly.pdbx_seq_one_letter_code
_entity_poly.pdbx_strand_id
1 'polypeptide(L)'
;MSILDIRVLGDPVLRRPTTPVIKVTDELRKLIADMFETMYAAEGIGLAAPQVGRTERLAVVDVEGNKFVLINPSIVSTEGEKEKAEEGCLSIPDIYGDVERPAIVTIRATDENGNEYEATGSELLGRCFQHEIDHLDGKLFIDYLSPLKRKAALTKWEKAKADYPRSIRKVRTEEKGEHHHANETEM
;
A
#
# COMPACT_ATOMS: atom_id res chain seq x y z
N MET A 1 11.97 16.58 3.62
CA MET A 1 11.31 15.29 3.37
C MET A 1 12.26 14.16 3.67
N SER A 2 11.77 13.07 4.20
CA SER A 2 12.61 11.94 4.63
C SER A 2 12.09 10.65 4.06
N ILE A 3 13.02 9.76 3.73
CA ILE A 3 12.66 8.38 3.34
C ILE A 3 12.56 7.55 4.61
N LEU A 4 11.43 6.87 4.77
CA LEU A 4 11.11 6.06 5.93
C LEU A 4 11.48 4.59 5.67
N ASP A 5 11.70 3.85 6.75
CA ASP A 5 11.84 2.40 6.68
C ASP A 5 10.49 1.76 6.40
N ILE A 6 10.45 0.75 5.53
CA ILE A 6 9.24 -0.03 5.27
C ILE A 6 9.24 -1.27 6.16
N ARG A 7 8.12 -1.50 6.86
CA ARG A 7 7.88 -2.72 7.63
C ARG A 7 7.45 -3.83 6.69
N VAL A 8 7.99 -5.02 6.91
CA VAL A 8 7.69 -6.17 6.07
C VAL A 8 6.96 -7.25 6.84
N LEU A 9 6.41 -8.22 6.11
CA LEU A 9 5.61 -9.31 6.64
C LEU A 9 6.27 -9.97 7.86
N GLY A 10 5.51 -10.11 8.93
CA GLY A 10 5.97 -10.56 10.25
C GLY A 10 5.98 -9.44 11.28
N ASP A 11 6.04 -8.18 10.88
CA ASP A 11 5.86 -7.06 11.81
C ASP A 11 4.38 -6.99 12.23
N PRO A 12 4.07 -7.05 13.54
CA PRO A 12 2.69 -7.01 14.01
C PRO A 12 1.91 -5.78 13.59
N VAL A 13 2.58 -4.65 13.31
CA VAL A 13 1.91 -3.42 12.89
C VAL A 13 1.10 -3.60 11.62
N LEU A 14 1.50 -4.49 10.71
CA LEU A 14 0.78 -4.76 9.46
C LEU A 14 -0.57 -5.45 9.66
N ARG A 15 -0.76 -6.08 10.81
CA ARG A 15 -2.00 -6.80 11.14
C ARG A 15 -2.90 -6.07 12.11
N ARG A 16 -2.47 -4.90 12.60
CA ARG A 16 -3.28 -4.08 13.49
C ARG A 16 -4.20 -3.17 12.68
N PRO A 17 -5.49 -3.10 13.02
CA PRO A 17 -6.35 -2.03 12.52
C PRO A 17 -5.79 -0.66 12.91
N THR A 18 -5.93 0.30 12.03
CA THR A 18 -5.50 1.67 12.28
C THR A 18 -6.51 2.45 13.10
N THR A 19 -6.05 3.55 13.69
CA THR A 19 -6.89 4.48 14.45
C THR A 19 -7.29 5.66 13.57
N PRO A 20 -8.57 6.06 13.54
CA PRO A 20 -9.00 7.23 12.78
C PRO A 20 -8.21 8.48 13.17
N VAL A 21 -7.88 9.28 12.16
CA VAL A 21 -7.28 10.61 12.35
C VAL A 21 -8.37 11.58 12.75
N ILE A 22 -8.17 12.28 13.86
CA ILE A 22 -9.16 13.25 14.40
C ILE A 22 -8.96 14.62 13.76
N LYS A 23 -7.70 15.02 13.54
CA LYS A 23 -7.35 16.33 13.00
C LYS A 23 -6.15 16.24 12.07
N VAL A 24 -6.21 16.95 10.96
CA VAL A 24 -5.09 17.10 10.04
C VAL A 24 -4.15 18.18 10.57
N THR A 25 -2.99 17.74 11.05
CA THR A 25 -1.95 18.61 11.63
C THR A 25 -0.79 18.79 10.64
N ASP A 26 0.09 19.74 10.92
CA ASP A 26 1.34 19.91 10.14
C ASP A 26 2.24 18.69 10.26
N GLU A 27 2.25 18.02 11.41
CA GLU A 27 2.98 16.76 11.61
C GLU A 27 2.44 15.65 10.73
N LEU A 28 1.11 15.56 10.59
CA LEU A 28 0.48 14.60 9.68
C LEU A 28 0.81 14.92 8.22
N ARG A 29 0.81 16.20 7.82
CA ARG A 29 1.22 16.63 6.48
C ARG A 29 2.67 16.27 6.18
N LYS A 30 3.55 16.40 7.17
CA LYS A 30 4.95 15.96 7.05
C LYS A 30 5.04 14.45 6.83
N LEU A 31 4.29 13.66 7.59
CA LEU A 31 4.23 12.21 7.41
C LEU A 31 3.72 11.86 6.00
N ILE A 32 2.68 12.53 5.51
CA ILE A 32 2.15 12.32 4.16
C ILE A 32 3.25 12.57 3.10
N ALA A 33 3.99 13.67 3.22
CA ALA A 33 5.09 13.99 2.31
C ALA A 33 6.19 12.93 2.36
N ASP A 34 6.58 12.50 3.55
CA ASP A 34 7.59 11.45 3.74
C ASP A 34 7.12 10.10 3.18
N MET A 35 5.82 9.79 3.29
CA MET A 35 5.22 8.58 2.72
C MET A 35 5.25 8.60 1.19
N PHE A 36 4.91 9.71 0.55
CA PHE A 36 5.03 9.82 -0.91
C PHE A 36 6.48 9.63 -1.36
N GLU A 37 7.42 10.28 -0.70
CA GLU A 37 8.84 10.17 -1.04
C GLU A 37 9.35 8.74 -0.88
N THR A 38 8.99 8.08 0.22
CA THR A 38 9.32 6.68 0.47
C THR A 38 8.73 5.76 -0.59
N MET A 39 7.45 5.97 -0.95
CA MET A 39 6.76 5.22 -1.98
C MET A 39 7.48 5.35 -3.34
N TYR A 40 7.82 6.56 -3.76
CA TYR A 40 8.55 6.78 -5.01
C TYR A 40 9.94 6.16 -5.00
N ALA A 41 10.67 6.29 -3.89
CA ALA A 41 11.99 5.70 -3.75
C ALA A 41 11.95 4.16 -3.80
N ALA A 42 10.85 3.55 -3.36
CA ALA A 42 10.62 2.11 -3.44
C ALA A 42 9.94 1.68 -4.75
N GLU A 43 9.71 2.61 -5.67
CA GLU A 43 9.05 2.36 -6.97
C GLU A 43 7.62 1.81 -6.85
N GLY A 44 6.93 2.18 -5.78
CA GLY A 44 5.54 1.80 -5.52
C GLY A 44 4.53 2.82 -6.03
N ILE A 45 3.26 2.42 -6.08
CA ILE A 45 2.12 3.27 -6.48
C ILE A 45 1.18 3.58 -5.33
N GLY A 46 1.35 2.92 -4.20
CA GLY A 46 0.59 3.13 -2.98
C GLY A 46 1.41 2.78 -1.75
N LEU A 47 1.09 3.40 -0.63
CA LEU A 47 1.73 3.13 0.65
C LEU A 47 0.78 3.51 1.79
N ALA A 48 0.58 2.60 2.72
CA ALA A 48 -0.25 2.81 3.91
C ALA A 48 0.60 3.05 5.15
N ALA A 49 0.08 3.82 6.10
CA ALA A 49 0.79 4.19 7.32
C ALA A 49 1.34 2.99 8.11
N PRO A 50 0.63 1.86 8.25
CA PRO A 50 1.21 0.68 8.90
C PRO A 50 2.49 0.18 8.25
N GLN A 51 2.64 0.34 6.94
CA GLN A 51 3.84 -0.08 6.22
C GLN A 51 5.09 0.75 6.58
N VAL A 52 4.92 1.89 7.19
CA VAL A 52 6.01 2.70 7.76
C VAL A 52 6.00 2.72 9.29
N GLY A 53 5.30 1.78 9.89
CA GLY A 53 5.28 1.61 11.35
C GLY A 53 4.34 2.55 12.09
N ARG A 54 3.39 3.16 11.39
CA ARG A 54 2.44 4.12 11.95
C ARG A 54 1.06 3.51 12.07
N THR A 55 0.27 4.04 13.00
CA THR A 55 -1.07 3.52 13.33
C THR A 55 -2.21 4.45 12.90
N GLU A 56 -1.91 5.56 12.27
CA GLU A 56 -2.92 6.46 11.71
C GLU A 56 -3.62 5.82 10.51
N ARG A 57 -4.92 6.06 10.39
CA ARG A 57 -5.72 5.60 9.25
C ARG A 57 -5.47 6.51 8.04
N LEU A 58 -4.34 6.28 7.41
CA LEU A 58 -3.76 7.11 6.36
C LEU A 58 -3.06 6.25 5.30
N ALA A 59 -3.28 6.57 4.04
CA ALA A 59 -2.54 6.02 2.91
C ALA A 59 -2.31 7.08 1.84
N VAL A 60 -1.33 6.84 0.98
CA VAL A 60 -1.04 7.66 -0.19
C VAL A 60 -1.06 6.79 -1.44
N VAL A 61 -1.49 7.37 -2.56
CA VAL A 61 -1.63 6.69 -3.86
C VAL A 61 -1.18 7.64 -4.95
N ASP A 62 -0.41 7.14 -5.90
CA ASP A 62 -0.10 7.83 -7.14
C ASP A 62 -0.08 6.80 -8.29
N VAL A 63 -1.12 6.83 -9.10
CA VAL A 63 -1.24 5.96 -10.27
C VAL A 63 -1.25 6.84 -11.51
N GLU A 64 -0.21 6.71 -12.33
CA GLU A 64 -0.07 7.45 -13.59
C GLU A 64 -0.20 8.99 -13.43
N GLY A 65 0.35 9.53 -12.33
CA GLY A 65 0.29 10.95 -12.02
C GLY A 65 -0.98 11.40 -11.29
N ASN A 66 -1.93 10.51 -11.07
CA ASN A 66 -3.12 10.79 -10.26
C ASN A 66 -2.82 10.54 -8.79
N LYS A 67 -2.57 11.59 -8.04
CA LYS A 67 -2.20 11.54 -6.62
C LYS A 67 -3.42 11.68 -5.73
N PHE A 68 -3.47 10.82 -4.70
CA PHE A 68 -4.51 10.88 -3.68
C PHE A 68 -3.89 10.74 -2.29
N VAL A 69 -4.38 11.54 -1.36
CA VAL A 69 -4.17 11.36 0.07
C VAL A 69 -5.45 10.79 0.66
N LEU A 70 -5.35 9.64 1.29
CA LEU A 70 -6.49 8.90 1.85
C LEU A 70 -6.42 8.97 3.37
N ILE A 71 -7.06 9.99 3.96
CA ILE A 71 -7.23 10.09 5.42
C ILE A 71 -8.61 9.55 5.77
N ASN A 72 -8.67 8.59 6.67
CA ASN A 72 -9.91 7.93 7.08
C ASN A 72 -10.73 7.41 5.90
N PRO A 73 -10.13 6.71 4.92
CA PRO A 73 -10.87 6.27 3.76
C PRO A 73 -11.87 5.18 4.09
N SER A 74 -12.95 5.17 3.34
CA SER A 74 -13.94 4.09 3.33
C SER A 74 -14.41 3.80 1.91
N ILE A 75 -14.80 2.56 1.65
CA ILE A 75 -15.43 2.17 0.39
C ILE A 75 -16.92 2.52 0.49
N VAL A 76 -17.39 3.37 -0.42
CA VAL A 76 -18.79 3.80 -0.51
C VAL A 76 -19.59 2.82 -1.32
N SER A 77 -19.06 2.40 -2.48
CA SER A 77 -19.73 1.47 -3.40
C SER A 77 -18.71 0.73 -4.27
N THR A 78 -19.14 -0.40 -4.79
CA THR A 78 -18.41 -1.17 -5.78
C THR A 78 -19.33 -1.48 -6.94
N GLU A 79 -18.81 -1.48 -8.15
CA GLU A 79 -19.56 -1.75 -9.37
C GLU A 79 -18.75 -2.66 -10.30
N GLY A 80 -19.47 -3.29 -11.23
CA GLY A 80 -18.90 -4.18 -12.22
C GLY A 80 -18.58 -5.58 -11.68
N GLU A 81 -18.17 -6.45 -12.58
CA GLU A 81 -17.74 -7.80 -12.23
C GLU A 81 -16.38 -7.75 -11.54
N LYS A 82 -16.10 -8.79 -10.77
CA LYS A 82 -14.77 -8.96 -10.19
C LYS A 82 -13.76 -9.28 -11.28
N GLU A 83 -12.64 -8.60 -11.24
CA GLU A 83 -11.51 -8.80 -12.13
C GLU A 83 -10.35 -9.41 -11.35
N LYS A 84 -9.69 -10.39 -11.95
CA LYS A 84 -8.49 -11.01 -11.42
C LYS A 84 -7.27 -10.33 -12.05
N ALA A 85 -6.34 -9.85 -11.22
CA ALA A 85 -5.06 -9.32 -11.66
C ALA A 85 -3.98 -9.58 -10.61
N GLU A 86 -2.75 -9.58 -11.06
CA GLU A 86 -1.59 -9.76 -10.21
C GLU A 86 -1.38 -8.53 -9.31
N GLU A 87 -1.17 -8.79 -8.03
CA GLU A 87 -0.78 -7.78 -7.03
C GLU A 87 0.54 -8.14 -6.38
N GLY A 88 1.28 -7.11 -6.01
CA GLY A 88 2.43 -7.18 -5.14
C GLY A 88 2.29 -6.17 -4.01
N CYS A 89 3.24 -6.15 -3.08
CA CYS A 89 3.20 -5.26 -1.93
C CYS A 89 4.62 -4.89 -1.49
N LEU A 90 4.87 -3.62 -1.24
CA LEU A 90 6.16 -3.14 -0.76
C LEU A 90 6.59 -3.81 0.55
N SER A 91 5.62 -4.27 1.35
CA SER A 91 5.85 -4.99 2.61
C SER A 91 6.06 -6.50 2.44
N ILE A 92 5.89 -7.03 1.22
CA ILE A 92 6.17 -8.43 0.87
C ILE A 92 6.98 -8.44 -0.43
N PRO A 93 8.24 -7.99 -0.40
CA PRO A 93 9.04 -7.80 -1.60
C PRO A 93 9.17 -9.07 -2.45
N ASP A 94 9.08 -8.90 -3.78
CA ASP A 94 9.31 -9.95 -4.79
C ASP A 94 8.32 -11.13 -4.73
N ILE A 95 7.20 -10.96 -4.06
CA ILE A 95 6.12 -11.95 -4.00
C ILE A 95 4.86 -11.34 -4.60
N TYR A 96 4.28 -12.05 -5.55
CA TYR A 96 3.12 -11.63 -6.33
C TYR A 96 2.05 -12.72 -6.32
N GLY A 97 0.81 -12.33 -6.55
CA GLY A 97 -0.29 -13.27 -6.67
C GLY A 97 -1.53 -12.64 -7.27
N ASP A 98 -2.34 -13.46 -7.89
CA ASP A 98 -3.61 -13.02 -8.49
C ASP A 98 -4.67 -12.81 -7.42
N VAL A 99 -5.25 -11.62 -7.43
CA VAL A 99 -6.32 -11.22 -6.51
C VAL A 99 -7.56 -10.80 -7.32
N GLU A 100 -8.71 -11.33 -6.94
CA GLU A 100 -9.99 -10.87 -7.47
C GLU A 100 -10.51 -9.68 -6.68
N ARG A 101 -10.82 -8.60 -7.38
CA ARG A 101 -11.41 -7.40 -6.78
C ARG A 101 -12.53 -6.85 -7.65
N PRO A 102 -13.55 -6.18 -7.07
CA PRO A 102 -14.49 -5.39 -7.84
C PRO A 102 -13.79 -4.48 -8.84
N ALA A 103 -14.29 -4.40 -10.06
CA ALA A 103 -13.69 -3.66 -11.16
C ALA A 103 -13.65 -2.15 -10.91
N ILE A 104 -14.71 -1.64 -10.29
CA ILE A 104 -14.90 -0.20 -10.04
C ILE A 104 -15.21 -0.01 -8.55
N VAL A 105 -14.51 0.94 -7.95
CA VAL A 105 -14.71 1.28 -6.53
C VAL A 105 -14.84 2.79 -6.38
N THR A 106 -15.80 3.21 -5.57
CA THR A 106 -15.92 4.60 -5.12
C THR A 106 -15.55 4.65 -3.65
N ILE A 107 -14.63 5.54 -3.32
CA ILE A 107 -14.17 5.76 -1.96
C ILE A 107 -14.54 7.16 -1.49
N ARG A 108 -14.65 7.31 -0.18
CA ARG A 108 -14.71 8.61 0.50
C ARG A 108 -13.52 8.72 1.43
N ALA A 109 -12.85 9.87 1.39
CA ALA A 109 -11.70 10.15 2.24
C ALA A 109 -11.61 11.63 2.55
N THR A 110 -10.67 11.99 3.42
CA THR A 110 -10.29 13.38 3.68
C THR A 110 -8.90 13.61 3.09
N ASP A 111 -8.69 14.76 2.48
CA ASP A 111 -7.40 15.16 1.94
C ASP A 111 -6.50 15.84 2.97
N GLU A 112 -5.28 16.22 2.57
CA GLU A 112 -4.29 16.89 3.44
C GLU A 112 -4.70 18.30 3.88
N ASN A 113 -5.73 18.87 3.27
CA ASN A 113 -6.30 20.17 3.65
C ASN A 113 -7.51 20.03 4.60
N GLY A 114 -7.87 18.80 4.96
CA GLY A 114 -9.01 18.52 5.82
C GLY A 114 -10.36 18.50 5.10
N ASN A 115 -10.36 18.47 3.77
CA ASN A 115 -11.59 18.44 2.95
C ASN A 115 -11.99 17.01 2.62
N GLU A 116 -13.25 16.66 2.84
CA GLU A 116 -13.81 15.40 2.38
C GLU A 116 -13.99 15.39 0.87
N TYR A 117 -13.75 14.25 0.25
CA TYR A 117 -13.96 14.03 -1.16
C TYR A 117 -14.37 12.58 -1.44
N GLU A 118 -14.96 12.37 -2.60
CA GLU A 118 -15.18 11.04 -3.16
C GLU A 118 -14.37 10.90 -4.44
N ALA A 119 -13.87 9.70 -4.68
CA ALA A 119 -13.17 9.37 -5.91
C ALA A 119 -13.59 7.97 -6.37
N THR A 120 -13.80 7.84 -7.67
CA THR A 120 -14.11 6.56 -8.30
C THR A 120 -12.88 6.12 -9.11
N GLY A 121 -12.43 4.90 -8.86
CA GLY A 121 -11.32 4.29 -9.57
C GLY A 121 -11.71 2.98 -10.22
N SER A 122 -11.14 2.74 -11.39
CA SER A 122 -11.21 1.48 -12.11
C SER A 122 -9.81 0.99 -12.42
N GLU A 123 -9.67 -0.23 -12.93
CA GLU A 123 -8.39 -0.80 -13.31
C GLU A 123 -7.36 -0.71 -12.18
N LEU A 124 -6.16 -0.25 -12.46
CA LEU A 124 -5.06 -0.18 -11.48
C LEU A 124 -5.38 0.78 -10.33
N LEU A 125 -5.98 1.94 -10.59
CA LEU A 125 -6.34 2.90 -9.55
C LEU A 125 -7.37 2.32 -8.57
N GLY A 126 -8.43 1.70 -9.08
CA GLY A 126 -9.45 1.08 -8.24
C GLY A 126 -8.89 -0.07 -7.40
N ARG A 127 -7.99 -0.85 -7.96
CA ARG A 127 -7.27 -1.92 -7.26
C ARG A 127 -6.37 -1.36 -6.17
N CYS A 128 -5.63 -0.31 -6.47
CA CYS A 128 -4.75 0.35 -5.52
C CYS A 128 -5.53 0.93 -4.32
N PHE A 129 -6.64 1.60 -4.56
CA PHE A 129 -7.51 2.07 -3.47
C PHE A 129 -7.91 0.93 -2.53
N GLN A 130 -8.34 -0.18 -3.08
CA GLN A 130 -8.79 -1.34 -2.28
C GLN A 130 -7.63 -1.98 -1.52
N HIS A 131 -6.47 -2.12 -2.15
CA HIS A 131 -5.28 -2.66 -1.53
C HIS A 131 -4.82 -1.81 -0.34
N GLU A 132 -4.80 -0.48 -0.49
CA GLU A 132 -4.36 0.42 0.58
C GLU A 132 -5.37 0.48 1.73
N ILE A 133 -6.66 0.46 1.45
CA ILE A 133 -7.69 0.40 2.50
C ILE A 133 -7.61 -0.92 3.27
N ASP A 134 -7.32 -2.03 2.60
CA ASP A 134 -7.07 -3.32 3.27
C ASP A 134 -5.94 -3.21 4.28
N HIS A 135 -4.83 -2.57 3.95
CA HIS A 135 -3.73 -2.34 4.88
C HIS A 135 -4.19 -1.63 6.15
N LEU A 136 -5.09 -0.66 6.01
CA LEU A 136 -5.62 0.10 7.14
C LEU A 136 -6.54 -0.73 8.05
N ASP A 137 -7.04 -1.86 7.54
CA ASP A 137 -7.85 -2.83 8.26
C ASP A 137 -7.05 -4.08 8.69
N GLY A 138 -5.74 -4.05 8.51
CA GLY A 138 -4.86 -5.16 8.88
C GLY A 138 -4.87 -6.35 7.91
N LYS A 139 -5.33 -6.13 6.68
CA LYS A 139 -5.40 -7.14 5.61
C LYS A 139 -4.27 -6.97 4.60
N LEU A 140 -3.80 -8.08 4.06
CA LEU A 140 -2.77 -8.13 3.04
C LEU A 140 -3.28 -8.88 1.81
N PHE A 141 -2.71 -8.62 0.63
CA PHE A 141 -3.18 -9.26 -0.60
C PHE A 141 -3.07 -10.79 -0.55
N ILE A 142 -2.11 -11.35 0.18
CA ILE A 142 -1.95 -12.80 0.35
C ILE A 142 -3.16 -13.45 1.03
N ASP A 143 -3.96 -12.69 1.76
CA ASP A 143 -5.18 -13.19 2.41
C ASP A 143 -6.26 -13.59 1.39
N TYR A 144 -6.20 -13.05 0.18
CA TYR A 144 -7.12 -13.35 -0.93
C TYR A 144 -6.67 -14.53 -1.79
N LEU A 145 -5.45 -15.02 -1.61
CA LEU A 145 -4.93 -16.14 -2.38
C LEU A 145 -5.60 -17.45 -1.96
N SER A 146 -5.70 -18.40 -2.90
CA SER A 146 -6.12 -19.76 -2.54
C SER A 146 -5.17 -20.34 -1.48
N PRO A 147 -5.61 -21.31 -0.67
CA PRO A 147 -4.76 -21.92 0.36
C PRO A 147 -3.43 -22.42 -0.19
N LEU A 148 -3.44 -23.02 -1.37
CA LEU A 148 -2.24 -23.55 -2.02
C LEU A 148 -1.28 -22.42 -2.45
N LYS A 149 -1.81 -21.38 -3.09
CA LYS A 149 -1.01 -20.22 -3.53
C LYS A 149 -0.48 -19.42 -2.35
N ARG A 150 -1.29 -19.27 -1.31
CA ARG A 150 -0.85 -18.63 -0.06
C ARG A 150 0.29 -19.38 0.59
N LYS A 151 0.19 -20.69 0.68
CA LYS A 151 1.26 -21.53 1.22
C LYS A 151 2.54 -21.38 0.42
N ALA A 152 2.46 -21.37 -0.89
CA ALA A 152 3.62 -21.16 -1.75
C ALA A 152 4.26 -19.77 -1.53
N ALA A 153 3.44 -18.72 -1.44
CA ALA A 153 3.91 -17.36 -1.14
C ALA A 153 4.60 -17.28 0.22
N LEU A 154 4.02 -17.85 1.26
CA LEU A 154 4.60 -17.88 2.60
C LEU A 154 5.89 -18.71 2.67
N THR A 155 5.98 -19.80 1.93
CA THR A 155 7.22 -20.60 1.82
C THR A 155 8.34 -19.79 1.16
N LYS A 156 8.02 -19.04 0.11
CA LYS A 156 8.97 -18.13 -0.56
C LYS A 156 9.42 -17.03 0.40
N TRP A 157 8.48 -16.46 1.15
CA TRP A 157 8.78 -15.43 2.14
C TRP A 157 9.67 -15.90 3.27
N GLU A 158 9.45 -17.10 3.78
CA GLU A 158 10.30 -17.70 4.83
C GLU A 158 11.79 -17.76 4.44
N LYS A 159 12.08 -17.90 3.13
CA LYS A 159 13.45 -17.86 2.61
C LYS A 159 13.95 -16.44 2.43
N ALA A 160 13.09 -15.51 2.06
CA ALA A 160 13.44 -14.12 1.77
C ALA A 160 13.58 -13.25 3.02
N LYS A 161 12.85 -13.56 4.08
CA LYS A 161 12.77 -12.71 5.28
C LYS A 161 14.11 -12.47 5.99
N ALA A 162 15.09 -13.34 5.78
CA ALA A 162 16.44 -13.18 6.35
C ALA A 162 17.15 -11.92 5.83
N ASP A 163 16.75 -11.41 4.65
CA ASP A 163 17.28 -10.19 4.07
C ASP A 163 16.70 -8.91 4.73
N TYR A 164 15.71 -9.09 5.61
CA TYR A 164 15.01 -8.00 6.28
C TYR A 164 15.04 -8.15 7.80
N PRO A 165 16.23 -7.96 8.43
CA PRO A 165 16.37 -8.08 9.88
C PRO A 165 15.38 -7.18 10.61
N ARG A 166 14.79 -7.68 11.68
CA ARG A 166 13.77 -6.98 12.48
C ARG A 166 12.53 -6.57 11.70
N SER A 167 12.23 -7.27 10.58
CA SER A 167 11.11 -6.96 9.69
C SER A 167 11.17 -5.54 9.10
N ILE A 168 12.38 -5.08 8.78
CA ILE A 168 12.62 -3.75 8.22
C ILE A 168 13.26 -3.87 6.83
N ARG A 169 12.62 -3.22 5.85
CA ARG A 169 13.18 -2.96 4.53
C ARG A 169 13.73 -1.53 4.49
N LYS A 170 15.03 -1.39 4.30
CA LYS A 170 15.66 -0.10 4.05
C LYS A 170 15.47 0.30 2.61
N VAL A 171 14.81 1.44 2.41
CA VAL A 171 14.66 2.02 1.07
C VAL A 171 15.90 2.88 0.79
N ARG A 172 16.62 2.56 -0.27
CA ARG A 172 17.79 3.32 -0.69
C ARG A 172 17.42 4.16 -1.91
N THR A 173 17.83 5.42 -1.90
CA THR A 173 17.94 6.17 -3.14
C THR A 173 19.17 5.66 -3.85
N GLU A 174 19.00 4.87 -4.91
CA GLU A 174 20.11 4.59 -5.79
C GLU A 174 20.47 5.89 -6.52
N GLU A 175 21.73 6.29 -6.41
CA GLU A 175 22.31 7.20 -7.37
C GLU A 175 22.13 6.55 -8.75
N LYS A 176 21.57 7.30 -9.70
CA LYS A 176 21.19 6.86 -11.03
C LYS A 176 22.29 6.02 -11.68
N GLY A 177 22.15 4.73 -11.62
CA GLY A 177 22.85 3.75 -12.42
C GLY A 177 21.82 3.01 -13.23
N GLU A 178 21.92 3.14 -14.55
CA GLU A 178 21.04 2.53 -15.54
C GLU A 178 20.93 1.01 -15.35
N HIS A 179 19.77 0.53 -14.99
CA HIS A 179 19.32 -0.81 -15.37
C HIS A 179 17.80 -0.84 -15.54
N HIS A 180 17.41 -0.99 -16.79
CA HIS A 180 16.06 -1.37 -17.20
C HIS A 180 15.73 -2.74 -16.61
N HIS A 181 14.76 -2.78 -15.71
CA HIS A 181 13.99 -3.98 -15.44
C HIS A 181 12.50 -3.70 -15.61
N ALA A 182 11.83 -4.66 -16.26
CA ALA A 182 10.45 -4.60 -16.65
C ALA A 182 9.51 -4.32 -15.47
N ASN A 183 8.53 -3.49 -15.73
CA ASN A 183 7.47 -3.03 -14.86
C ASN A 183 6.70 -4.18 -14.19
N GLU A 184 7.10 -4.54 -13.01
CA GLU A 184 6.22 -5.19 -12.04
C GLU A 184 5.82 -4.12 -11.03
N THR A 185 4.53 -3.81 -10.97
CA THR A 185 3.99 -2.73 -10.16
C THR A 185 3.68 -3.24 -8.75
N GLU A 186 4.42 -2.79 -7.75
CA GLU A 186 4.13 -3.05 -6.33
C GLU A 186 3.26 -1.93 -5.73
N MET A 187 2.27 -2.33 -4.95
CA MET A 187 1.35 -1.47 -4.19
C MET A 187 1.69 -1.47 -2.71
#